data_baa28d49c9e6847c89f8afa8701db180
#
_entry.id   baa28d49c9e6847c89f8afa8701db180
#
_cell.length_a   1.000
_cell.length_b   1.000
_cell.length_c   1.000
_cell.angle_alpha   90.00
_cell.angle_beta   90.00
_cell.angle_gamma   90.00
#
_symmetry.space_group_name_H-M   'P 1'
#
loop_
_entity.id
_entity.type
_entity.pdbx_description
1 polymer ?
#
loop_
_entity_poly.entity_id
_entity_poly.type
_entity_poly.pdbx_seq_one_letter_code
_entity_poly.pdbx_strand_id
1 'polypeptide(L)'
;MSRLAAVPSYRTVLTVTTLHPGRVPCDVEEAARAAVTISTALEAFQVDVVSGEPRVTIRFTGTDDVDARRTHRRVVAEVRGVADVSRQLLAKVVAGRSVPTQV
;
A
#
# COMPACT_ATOMS: atom_id res chain seq x y z
N MET A 1 -26.45 20.50 10.29
CA MET A 1 -26.32 19.36 9.43
C MET A 1 -25.12 18.53 9.83
N SER A 2 -25.36 17.28 9.96
CA SER A 2 -24.28 16.39 10.28
C SER A 2 -23.44 16.13 9.03
N ARG A 3 -22.16 16.31 9.13
CA ARG A 3 -21.27 15.97 8.07
C ARG A 3 -20.66 14.61 8.37
N LEU A 4 -20.77 13.73 7.41
CA LEU A 4 -20.11 12.44 7.54
C LEU A 4 -18.61 12.66 7.58
N ALA A 5 -17.97 12.06 8.56
CA ALA A 5 -16.53 12.08 8.60
C ALA A 5 -15.99 11.34 7.39
N ALA A 6 -15.02 11.92 6.71
CA ALA A 6 -14.36 11.24 5.63
C ALA A 6 -13.61 10.03 6.19
N VAL A 7 -13.69 8.90 5.49
CA VAL A 7 -12.92 7.74 5.86
C VAL A 7 -11.44 8.05 5.59
N PRO A 8 -10.55 7.86 6.56
CA PRO A 8 -9.15 8.19 6.36
C PRO A 8 -8.53 7.39 5.22
N SER A 9 -7.65 8.04 4.50
CA SER A 9 -6.83 7.38 3.48
C SER A 9 -5.45 7.10 4.03
N TYR A 10 -4.87 6.01 3.59
CA TYR A 10 -3.54 5.57 3.97
C TYR A 10 -2.74 5.21 2.74
N ARG A 11 -1.43 5.23 2.87
CA ARG A 11 -0.52 4.78 1.82
C ARG A 11 0.40 3.71 2.36
N THR A 12 0.46 2.58 1.67
CA THR A 12 1.50 1.59 1.86
C THR A 12 2.56 1.88 0.81
N VAL A 13 3.79 2.11 1.26
CA VAL A 13 4.91 2.41 0.37
C VAL A 13 5.91 1.27 0.48
N LEU A 14 6.19 0.62 -0.65
CA LEU A 14 7.08 -0.53 -0.70
C LEU A 14 8.23 -0.24 -1.65
N THR A 15 9.45 -0.59 -1.22
CA THR A 15 10.59 -0.61 -2.13
C THR A 15 10.72 -2.05 -2.63
N VAL A 16 10.50 -2.25 -3.93
CA VAL A 16 10.55 -3.56 -4.56
C VAL A 16 11.90 -3.70 -5.25
N THR A 17 12.64 -4.74 -4.91
CA THR A 17 14.00 -4.89 -5.45
C THR A 17 14.07 -5.87 -6.60
N THR A 18 13.37 -6.98 -6.54
CA THR A 18 13.47 -8.05 -7.54
C THR A 18 12.15 -8.77 -7.67
N LEU A 19 11.69 -8.96 -8.90
CA LEU A 19 10.55 -9.84 -9.15
C LEU A 19 10.98 -11.29 -9.01
N HIS A 20 10.12 -12.12 -8.46
CA HIS A 20 10.39 -13.56 -8.38
C HIS A 20 10.36 -14.18 -9.77
N PRO A 21 11.05 -15.31 -9.99
CA PRO A 21 11.09 -15.96 -11.29
C PRO A 21 9.70 -16.21 -11.85
N GLY A 22 9.49 -15.89 -13.14
CA GLY A 22 8.22 -16.08 -13.81
C GLY A 22 7.21 -14.98 -13.57
N ARG A 23 7.54 -13.97 -12.76
CA ARG A 23 6.65 -12.86 -12.47
C ARG A 23 6.95 -11.65 -13.35
N VAL A 24 5.93 -10.85 -13.60
CA VAL A 24 6.04 -9.61 -14.37
C VAL A 24 5.58 -8.44 -13.48
N PRO A 25 5.94 -7.19 -13.85
CA PRO A 25 5.62 -6.05 -12.98
C PRO A 25 4.15 -5.92 -12.63
N CYS A 26 3.22 -6.24 -13.52
CA CYS A 26 1.79 -6.12 -13.21
C CYS A 26 1.33 -7.12 -12.14
N ASP A 27 2.11 -8.16 -11.86
CA ASP A 27 1.78 -9.09 -10.78
C ASP A 27 1.84 -8.40 -9.41
N VAL A 28 2.71 -7.38 -9.28
CA VAL A 28 2.79 -6.60 -8.04
C VAL A 28 1.49 -5.83 -7.82
N GLU A 29 1.00 -5.18 -8.88
CA GLU A 29 -0.26 -4.44 -8.79
C GLU A 29 -1.42 -5.38 -8.49
N GLU A 30 -1.49 -6.52 -9.14
CA GLU A 30 -2.55 -7.49 -8.91
C GLU A 30 -2.53 -8.02 -7.49
N ALA A 31 -1.35 -8.31 -6.96
CA ALA A 31 -1.20 -8.78 -5.57
C ALA A 31 -1.66 -7.72 -4.58
N ALA A 32 -1.24 -6.47 -4.80
CA ALA A 32 -1.64 -5.37 -3.94
C ALA A 32 -3.16 -5.14 -4.00
N ARG A 33 -3.71 -5.14 -5.19
CA ARG A 33 -5.14 -4.93 -5.39
C ARG A 33 -5.95 -6.03 -4.72
N ALA A 34 -5.56 -7.28 -4.88
CA ALA A 34 -6.26 -8.39 -4.26
C ALA A 34 -6.23 -8.27 -2.74
N ALA A 35 -5.09 -7.88 -2.17
CA ALA A 35 -4.95 -7.73 -0.73
C ALA A 35 -5.82 -6.60 -0.19
N VAL A 36 -5.85 -5.46 -0.87
CA VAL A 36 -6.64 -4.30 -0.42
C VAL A 36 -8.12 -4.58 -0.53
N THR A 37 -8.56 -5.17 -1.63
CA THR A 37 -9.99 -5.32 -1.91
C THR A 37 -10.68 -6.39 -1.07
N ILE A 38 -9.92 -7.14 -0.25
CA ILE A 38 -10.53 -8.05 0.73
C ILE A 38 -11.39 -7.27 1.72
N SER A 39 -10.95 -6.07 2.13
CA SER A 39 -11.64 -5.34 3.20
C SER A 39 -11.94 -3.88 2.88
N THR A 40 -11.39 -3.33 1.80
CA THR A 40 -11.59 -1.92 1.51
C THR A 40 -11.37 -1.64 0.01
N ALA A 41 -11.36 -0.37 -0.35
CA ALA A 41 -11.19 0.05 -1.74
C ALA A 41 -9.76 0.51 -1.99
N LEU A 42 -9.20 0.09 -3.12
CA LEU A 42 -7.94 0.61 -3.62
C LEU A 42 -8.22 1.95 -4.31
N GLU A 43 -7.63 3.02 -3.80
CA GLU A 43 -7.84 4.35 -4.36
C GLU A 43 -6.84 4.69 -5.44
N ALA A 44 -5.60 4.25 -5.30
CA ALA A 44 -4.56 4.53 -6.27
C ALA A 44 -3.42 3.53 -6.15
N PHE A 45 -2.78 3.26 -7.27
CA PHE A 45 -1.57 2.45 -7.35
C PHE A 45 -0.58 3.21 -8.22
N GLN A 46 0.62 3.45 -7.69
CA GLN A 46 1.59 4.27 -8.38
C GLN A 46 2.97 3.66 -8.20
N VAL A 47 3.76 3.70 -9.27
CA VAL A 47 5.14 3.23 -9.24
C VAL A 47 6.05 4.39 -9.61
N ASP A 48 7.04 4.64 -8.77
CA ASP A 48 8.07 5.63 -9.00
C ASP A 48 9.43 4.97 -8.89
N VAL A 49 10.44 5.61 -9.45
CA VAL A 49 11.83 5.19 -9.26
C VAL A 49 12.51 6.24 -8.39
N VAL A 50 12.99 5.81 -7.23
CA VAL A 50 13.66 6.69 -6.27
C VAL A 50 15.02 6.12 -5.98
N SER A 51 16.07 6.88 -6.26
CA SER A 51 17.45 6.44 -6.08
C SER A 51 17.73 5.12 -6.80
N GLY A 52 17.17 4.95 -7.99
CA GLY A 52 17.36 3.76 -8.81
C GLY A 52 16.53 2.55 -8.40
N GLU A 53 15.69 2.66 -7.39
CA GLU A 53 14.86 1.54 -6.92
C GLU A 53 13.38 1.81 -7.14
N PRO A 54 12.61 0.82 -7.62
CA PRO A 54 11.17 0.96 -7.76
C PRO A 54 10.51 1.14 -6.40
N ARG A 55 9.70 2.17 -6.30
CA ARG A 55 8.89 2.44 -5.10
C ARG A 55 7.43 2.37 -5.50
N VAL A 56 6.70 1.49 -4.84
CA VAL A 56 5.28 1.26 -5.11
C VAL A 56 4.49 1.91 -3.99
N THR A 57 3.56 2.78 -4.37
CA THR A 57 2.67 3.44 -3.43
C THR A 57 1.24 2.97 -3.67
N ILE A 58 0.62 2.44 -2.64
CA ILE A 58 -0.74 1.89 -2.71
C ILE A 58 -1.60 2.71 -1.74
N ARG A 59 -2.57 3.44 -2.28
CA ARG A 59 -3.49 4.23 -1.47
C ARG A 59 -4.80 3.49 -1.28
N PHE A 60 -5.24 3.45 -0.03
CA PHE A 60 -6.48 2.75 0.34
C PHE A 60 -7.13 3.44 1.53
N THR A 61 -8.37 3.11 1.82
CA THR A 61 -9.08 3.64 2.98
C THR A 61 -8.99 2.66 4.14
N GLY A 62 -9.02 3.19 5.35
CA GLY A 62 -9.10 2.40 6.57
C GLY A 62 -9.98 3.12 7.57
N THR A 63 -10.68 2.38 8.41
CA THR A 63 -11.56 3.00 9.41
C THR A 63 -10.76 3.67 10.52
N ASP A 64 -9.60 3.11 10.84
CA ASP A 64 -8.67 3.65 11.82
C ASP A 64 -7.28 3.06 11.56
N ASP A 65 -6.32 3.43 12.40
CA ASP A 65 -4.94 2.98 12.23
C ASP A 65 -4.80 1.46 12.41
N VAL A 66 -5.60 0.84 13.26
CA VAL A 66 -5.56 -0.61 13.46
C VAL A 66 -6.01 -1.33 12.21
N ASP A 67 -7.10 -0.87 11.62
CA ASP A 67 -7.64 -1.43 10.38
C ASP A 67 -6.63 -1.24 9.24
N ALA A 68 -6.03 -0.05 9.15
CA ALA A 68 -5.04 0.26 8.13
C ALA A 68 -3.80 -0.63 8.26
N ARG A 69 -3.33 -0.87 9.49
CA ARG A 69 -2.19 -1.77 9.72
C ARG A 69 -2.48 -3.18 9.24
N ARG A 70 -3.71 -3.64 9.46
CA ARG A 70 -4.12 -4.98 9.01
C ARG A 70 -4.06 -5.08 7.48
N THR A 71 -4.60 -4.07 6.80
CA THR A 71 -4.55 -4.01 5.34
C THR A 71 -3.12 -3.91 4.84
N HIS A 72 -2.31 -3.06 5.46
CA HIS A 72 -0.90 -2.90 5.12
C HIS A 72 -0.14 -4.23 5.19
N ARG A 73 -0.31 -4.95 6.29
CA ARG A 73 0.37 -6.24 6.47
C ARG A 73 -0.05 -7.26 5.42
N ARG A 74 -1.32 -7.24 5.04
CA ARG A 74 -1.84 -8.11 3.99
C ARG A 74 -1.22 -7.76 2.64
N VAL A 75 -1.12 -6.47 2.33
CA VAL A 75 -0.49 -6.01 1.09
C VAL A 75 0.97 -6.44 1.04
N VAL A 76 1.71 -6.22 2.13
CA VAL A 76 3.12 -6.60 2.20
C VAL A 76 3.28 -8.10 1.97
N ALA A 77 2.46 -8.91 2.62
CA ALA A 77 2.53 -10.37 2.50
C ALA A 77 2.26 -10.83 1.07
N GLU A 78 1.22 -10.27 0.44
CA GLU A 78 0.85 -10.66 -0.92
C GLU A 78 1.90 -10.23 -1.93
N VAL A 79 2.43 -9.02 -1.80
CA VAL A 79 3.48 -8.54 -2.71
C VAL A 79 4.75 -9.36 -2.53
N ARG A 80 5.10 -9.75 -1.30
CA ARG A 80 6.25 -10.60 -1.05
C ARG A 80 6.11 -11.99 -1.67
N GLY A 81 4.91 -12.40 -1.99
CA GLY A 81 4.69 -13.64 -2.72
C GLY A 81 5.12 -13.58 -4.18
N VAL A 82 5.29 -12.39 -4.75
CA VAL A 82 5.66 -12.20 -6.15
C VAL A 82 6.96 -11.42 -6.35
N ALA A 83 7.48 -10.76 -5.31
CA ALA A 83 8.67 -9.92 -5.42
C ALA A 83 9.35 -9.77 -4.06
N ASP A 84 10.64 -9.41 -4.10
CA ASP A 84 11.36 -9.07 -2.88
C ASP A 84 11.06 -7.62 -2.51
N VAL A 85 10.74 -7.39 -1.25
CA VAL A 85 10.45 -6.07 -0.70
C VAL A 85 11.50 -5.76 0.37
N SER A 86 12.31 -4.74 0.12
CA SER A 86 13.39 -4.36 1.04
C SER A 86 12.94 -3.40 2.12
N ARG A 87 11.92 -2.58 1.85
CA ARG A 87 11.42 -1.59 2.78
C ARG A 87 9.91 -1.50 2.67
N GLN A 88 9.28 -1.22 3.80
CA GLN A 88 7.85 -0.99 3.87
C GLN A 88 7.56 0.17 4.81
N LEU A 89 6.56 0.96 4.47
CA LEU A 89 6.13 2.08 5.28
C LEU A 89 4.61 2.20 5.16
N LEU A 90 3.95 2.39 6.30
CA LEU A 90 2.54 2.75 6.33
C LEU A 90 2.44 4.22 6.73
N ALA A 91 1.70 5.00 5.96
CA ALA A 91 1.48 6.40 6.24
C ALA A 91 0.00 6.73 6.16
N LYS A 92 -0.45 7.63 7.03
CA LYS A 92 -1.79 8.18 6.98
C LYS A 92 -1.75 9.46 6.16
N VAL A 93 -2.76 9.67 5.33
CA VAL A 93 -2.88 10.91 4.55
C VAL A 93 -3.59 11.94 5.42
N VAL A 94 -2.87 12.99 5.78
CA VAL A 94 -3.41 14.07 6.61
C VAL A 94 -3.19 15.38 5.87
N ALA A 95 -4.27 16.04 5.49
CA ALA A 95 -4.21 17.30 4.73
C ALA A 95 -3.33 17.16 3.47
N GLY A 96 -3.46 16.03 2.76
CA GLY A 96 -2.71 15.76 1.55
C GLY A 96 -1.28 15.28 1.78
N ARG A 97 -0.84 15.18 3.02
CA ARG A 97 0.52 14.78 3.37
C ARG A 97 0.54 13.37 3.92
N SER A 98 1.64 12.68 3.68
CA SER A 98 1.87 11.36 4.28
C SER A 98 2.48 11.52 5.67
N VAL A 99 1.80 10.99 6.68
CA VAL A 99 2.29 10.98 8.04
C VAL A 99 2.59 9.53 8.41
N PRO A 100 3.85 9.18 8.71
CA PRO A 100 4.19 7.79 9.03
C PRO A 100 3.36 7.28 10.20
N THR A 101 2.90 6.05 10.07
CA THR A 101 2.09 5.37 11.07
C THR A 101 2.80 4.09 11.46
N GLN A 102 2.81 3.79 12.74
CA GLN A 102 3.45 2.57 13.23
C GLN A 102 2.78 1.32 12.68
N VAL A 103 3.57 0.35 12.32
CA VAL A 103 3.07 -0.94 11.79
C VAL A 103 3.27 -2.09 12.77
#